data_5eeac12591bfd66988f0e7c00f0fe17a
#
_entry.id   5eeac12591bfd66988f0e7c00f0fe17a
#
_cell.length_a   1.000
_cell.length_b   1.000
_cell.length_c   1.000
_cell.angle_alpha   90.00
_cell.angle_beta   90.00
_cell.angle_gamma   90.00
#
_symmetry.space_group_name_H-M   'P 1'
#
loop_
_entity.id
_entity.type
_entity.pdbx_description
1 polymer ?
#
loop_
_entity_poly.entity_id
_entity_poly.type
_entity_poly.pdbx_seq_one_letter_code
_entity_poly.pdbx_strand_id
1 'polypeptide(L)'
;MTNSFTEIYTLKNAKPSKSSPSSISPEQYKKNYIDALSFYQNGEYDKAVTLFSKLVQTDSSNDLADNSQYWLAECYYTMKNYKRAVSEFTKVFSFPATDKDDDAQLKLGHCYRSMGNIKKAIEEYQRLVDYFPGSEFYNKALESIKQLNI
;
A
#
# COMPACT_ATOMS: atom_id res chain seq x y z
N MET A 1 9.25 1.13 -6.40
CA MET A 1 8.36 1.77 -5.41
C MET A 1 8.44 3.27 -5.59
N THR A 2 7.36 3.93 -5.98
CA THR A 2 7.28 5.38 -5.94
C THR A 2 7.29 5.82 -4.47
N ASN A 3 8.19 6.72 -4.11
CA ASN A 3 8.16 7.28 -2.77
C ASN A 3 7.02 8.31 -2.66
N SER A 4 6.64 8.66 -1.44
CA SER A 4 5.52 9.58 -1.20
C SER A 4 5.72 10.98 -1.81
N PHE A 5 6.97 11.46 -1.92
CA PHE A 5 7.28 12.74 -2.57
C PHE A 5 6.97 12.70 -4.06
N THR A 6 7.42 11.64 -4.76
CA THR A 6 7.14 11.45 -6.18
C THR A 6 5.64 11.36 -6.43
N GLU A 7 4.91 10.62 -5.59
CA GLU A 7 3.47 10.45 -5.71
C GLU A 7 2.73 11.79 -5.53
N ILE A 8 3.09 12.58 -4.51
CA ILE A 8 2.51 13.91 -4.29
C ILE A 8 2.74 14.81 -5.51
N TYR A 9 3.97 14.84 -6.02
CA TYR A 9 4.31 15.68 -7.19
C TYR A 9 3.49 15.28 -8.41
N THR A 10 3.42 13.99 -8.70
CA THR A 10 2.67 13.45 -9.85
C THR A 10 1.19 13.81 -9.75
N LEU A 11 0.59 13.62 -8.57
CA LEU A 11 -0.84 13.87 -8.36
C LEU A 11 -1.20 15.36 -8.43
N LYS A 12 -0.35 16.25 -7.92
CA LYS A 12 -0.58 17.70 -8.02
C LYS A 12 -0.65 18.17 -9.48
N ASN A 13 0.03 17.47 -10.38
CA ASN A 13 0.11 17.83 -11.79
C ASN A 13 -0.81 16.98 -12.69
N ALA A 14 -1.49 15.99 -12.15
CA ALA A 14 -2.39 15.12 -12.89
C ALA A 14 -3.75 15.81 -13.16
N LYS A 15 -4.36 15.46 -14.31
CA LYS A 15 -5.75 15.89 -14.59
C LYS A 15 -6.72 15.16 -13.67
N PRO A 16 -7.83 15.78 -13.26
CA PRO A 16 -8.86 15.11 -12.47
C PRO A 16 -9.42 13.89 -13.19
N SER A 17 -9.55 12.78 -12.49
CA SER A 17 -10.21 11.59 -13.01
C SER A 17 -11.74 11.70 -12.83
N LYS A 18 -12.50 11.05 -13.74
CA LYS A 18 -13.94 10.94 -13.59
C LYS A 18 -14.23 9.71 -12.73
N SER A 19 -14.83 9.91 -11.56
CA SER A 19 -15.23 8.83 -10.67
C SER A 19 -16.77 8.73 -10.53
N SER A 20 -17.25 7.64 -9.95
CA SER A 20 -18.66 7.44 -9.60
C SER A 20 -19.11 8.48 -8.55
N PRO A 21 -20.45 8.72 -8.43
CA PRO A 21 -20.95 9.61 -7.40
C PRO A 21 -20.50 9.16 -6.00
N SER A 22 -19.82 10.03 -5.28
CA SER A 22 -19.36 9.80 -3.92
C SER A 22 -19.80 10.96 -3.03
N SER A 23 -19.65 10.83 -1.71
CA SER A 23 -19.99 11.89 -0.76
C SER A 23 -19.08 13.12 -0.85
N ILE A 24 -17.94 12.99 -1.54
CA ILE A 24 -17.01 14.08 -1.80
C ILE A 24 -16.60 14.08 -3.28
N SER A 25 -16.19 15.25 -3.80
CA SER A 25 -15.74 15.35 -5.19
C SER A 25 -14.41 14.60 -5.40
N PRO A 26 -14.11 14.19 -6.65
CA PRO A 26 -12.80 13.61 -6.99
C PRO A 26 -11.63 14.53 -6.61
N GLU A 27 -11.79 15.84 -6.79
CA GLU A 27 -10.79 16.83 -6.43
C GLU A 27 -10.55 16.89 -4.92
N GLN A 28 -11.62 16.82 -4.13
CA GLN A 28 -11.53 16.80 -2.67
C GLN A 28 -10.89 15.50 -2.18
N TYR A 29 -11.24 14.36 -2.81
CA TYR A 29 -10.62 13.07 -2.51
C TYR A 29 -9.10 13.13 -2.73
N LYS A 30 -8.70 13.63 -3.90
CA LYS A 30 -7.28 13.79 -4.26
C LYS A 30 -6.55 14.72 -3.28
N LYS A 31 -7.17 15.84 -2.91
CA LYS A 31 -6.59 16.77 -1.92
C LYS A 31 -6.37 16.07 -0.58
N ASN A 32 -7.37 15.36 -0.09
CA ASN A 32 -7.28 14.62 1.18
C ASN A 32 -6.22 13.51 1.11
N TYR A 33 -6.09 12.84 -0.03
CA TYR A 33 -5.05 11.85 -0.27
C TYR A 33 -3.65 12.47 -0.19
N ILE A 34 -3.43 13.61 -0.83
CA ILE A 34 -2.16 14.35 -0.77
C ILE A 34 -1.86 14.80 0.67
N ASP A 35 -2.86 15.29 1.39
CA ASP A 35 -2.70 15.69 2.80
C ASP A 35 -2.29 14.48 3.67
N ALA A 36 -2.91 13.32 3.43
CA ALA A 36 -2.56 12.08 4.14
C ALA A 36 -1.11 11.64 3.87
N LEU A 37 -0.67 11.70 2.61
CA LEU A 37 0.72 11.44 2.25
C LEU A 37 1.68 12.41 2.92
N SER A 38 1.30 13.68 3.03
CA SER A 38 2.11 14.70 3.71
C SER A 38 2.24 14.39 5.20
N PHE A 39 1.18 13.96 5.87
CA PHE A 39 1.24 13.51 7.25
C PHE A 39 2.21 12.32 7.40
N TYR A 40 2.12 11.35 6.51
CA TYR A 40 3.04 10.21 6.50
C TYR A 40 4.51 10.67 6.37
N GLN A 41 4.80 11.57 5.42
CA GLN A 41 6.15 12.09 5.21
C GLN A 41 6.70 12.82 6.43
N ASN A 42 5.83 13.51 7.16
CA ASN A 42 6.21 14.28 8.36
C ASN A 42 6.30 13.41 9.62
N GLY A 43 6.05 12.10 9.51
CA GLY A 43 6.06 11.19 10.65
C GLY A 43 4.81 11.27 11.52
N GLU A 44 3.77 11.97 11.06
CA GLU A 44 2.48 12.08 11.74
C GLU A 44 1.56 10.92 11.36
N TYR A 45 2.00 9.69 11.68
CA TYR A 45 1.36 8.45 11.20
C TYR A 45 -0.08 8.28 11.70
N ASP A 46 -0.39 8.71 12.92
CA ASP A 46 -1.76 8.63 13.45
C ASP A 46 -2.74 9.47 12.63
N LYS A 47 -2.32 10.65 12.23
CA LYS A 47 -3.12 11.54 11.36
C LYS A 47 -3.26 10.95 9.97
N ALA A 48 -2.19 10.38 9.43
CA ALA A 48 -2.21 9.70 8.13
C ALA A 48 -3.17 8.50 8.17
N VAL A 49 -3.11 7.66 9.19
CA VAL A 49 -4.03 6.53 9.38
C VAL A 49 -5.47 7.00 9.39
N THR A 50 -5.80 8.02 10.18
CA THR A 50 -7.15 8.55 10.29
C THR A 50 -7.67 8.99 8.92
N LEU A 51 -6.86 9.72 8.16
CA LEU A 51 -7.29 10.28 6.89
C LEU A 51 -7.36 9.22 5.78
N PHE A 52 -6.38 8.31 5.69
CA PHE A 52 -6.44 7.19 4.72
C PHE A 52 -7.63 6.27 5.01
N SER A 53 -7.89 5.93 6.28
CA SER A 53 -9.04 5.12 6.67
C SER A 53 -10.36 5.75 6.22
N LYS A 54 -10.49 7.06 6.44
CA LYS A 54 -11.67 7.81 6.03
C LYS A 54 -11.85 7.81 4.50
N LEU A 55 -10.78 7.96 3.75
CA LEU A 55 -10.80 7.94 2.28
C LEU A 55 -11.31 6.60 1.75
N VAL A 56 -10.77 5.49 2.24
CA VAL A 56 -11.22 4.14 1.84
C VAL A 56 -12.69 3.92 2.17
N GLN A 57 -13.16 4.38 3.33
CA GLN A 57 -14.55 4.23 3.75
C GLN A 57 -15.50 5.14 2.98
N THR A 58 -15.05 6.31 2.56
CA THR A 58 -15.87 7.31 1.88
C THR A 58 -16.21 6.88 0.45
N ASP A 59 -15.23 6.39 -0.30
CA ASP A 59 -15.43 5.97 -1.69
C ASP A 59 -14.39 4.94 -2.11
N SER A 60 -14.77 3.67 -2.03
CA SER A 60 -13.92 2.55 -2.44
C SER A 60 -13.80 2.40 -3.96
N SER A 61 -14.58 3.14 -4.75
CA SER A 61 -14.53 3.12 -6.22
C SER A 61 -13.67 4.24 -6.81
N ASN A 62 -13.17 5.17 -5.97
CA ASN A 62 -12.28 6.23 -6.43
C ASN A 62 -10.96 5.64 -6.96
N ASP A 63 -10.39 6.27 -7.98
CA ASP A 63 -9.14 5.80 -8.60
C ASP A 63 -7.95 5.75 -7.63
N LEU A 64 -8.01 6.47 -6.51
CA LEU A 64 -6.98 6.48 -5.46
C LEU A 64 -7.36 5.63 -4.24
N ALA A 65 -8.45 4.87 -4.30
CA ALA A 65 -8.89 4.09 -3.14
C ALA A 65 -7.94 2.92 -2.86
N ASP A 66 -7.46 2.24 -3.88
CA ASP A 66 -6.46 1.18 -3.75
C ASP A 66 -5.13 1.73 -3.19
N ASN A 67 -4.71 2.89 -3.67
CA ASN A 67 -3.53 3.59 -3.16
C ASN A 67 -3.72 3.98 -1.69
N SER A 68 -4.90 4.48 -1.34
CA SER A 68 -5.23 4.84 0.05
C SER A 68 -5.17 3.63 0.97
N GLN A 69 -5.68 2.48 0.51
CA GLN A 69 -5.61 1.21 1.23
C GLN A 69 -4.16 0.76 1.42
N TYR A 70 -3.35 0.86 0.38
CA TYR A 70 -1.92 0.53 0.45
C TYR A 70 -1.19 1.42 1.47
N TRP A 71 -1.38 2.74 1.39
CA TRP A 71 -0.71 3.67 2.29
C TRP A 71 -1.19 3.56 3.74
N LEU A 72 -2.46 3.21 3.94
CA LEU A 72 -2.96 2.87 5.28
C LEU A 72 -2.16 1.70 5.88
N ALA A 73 -1.97 0.64 5.10
CA ALA A 73 -1.16 -0.50 5.51
C ALA A 73 0.30 -0.10 5.78
N GLU A 74 0.87 0.74 4.92
CA GLU A 74 2.24 1.25 5.05
C GLU A 74 2.43 2.06 6.34
N CYS A 75 1.43 2.82 6.76
CA CYS A 75 1.45 3.52 8.05
C CYS A 75 1.62 2.54 9.21
N TYR A 76 0.82 1.47 9.23
CA TYR A 76 0.93 0.45 10.28
C TYR A 76 2.27 -0.27 10.22
N TYR A 77 2.77 -0.57 9.03
CA TYR A 77 4.09 -1.17 8.84
C TYR A 77 5.20 -0.28 9.44
N THR A 78 5.18 1.01 9.12
CA THR A 78 6.19 1.97 9.60
C THR A 78 6.11 2.16 11.11
N MET A 79 4.92 2.09 11.70
CA MET A 79 4.72 2.09 13.15
C MET A 79 5.07 0.75 13.81
N LYS A 80 5.53 -0.23 13.04
CA LYS A 80 5.85 -1.60 13.49
C LYS A 80 4.64 -2.38 14.03
N ASN A 81 3.43 -1.97 13.69
CA ASN A 81 2.22 -2.75 13.94
C ASN A 81 2.01 -3.72 12.79
N TYR A 82 2.84 -4.76 12.74
CA TYR A 82 2.89 -5.69 11.62
C TYR A 82 1.62 -6.52 11.49
N LYS A 83 1.01 -6.89 12.58
CA LYS A 83 -0.24 -7.65 12.58
C LYS A 83 -1.37 -6.86 11.88
N ARG A 84 -1.50 -5.58 12.21
CA ARG A 84 -2.47 -4.72 11.54
C ARG A 84 -2.07 -4.44 10.09
N ALA A 85 -0.78 -4.26 9.83
CA ALA A 85 -0.27 -4.07 8.47
C ALA A 85 -0.62 -5.25 7.57
N VAL A 86 -0.47 -6.49 8.03
CA VAL A 86 -0.89 -7.68 7.28
C VAL A 86 -2.36 -7.60 6.90
N SER A 87 -3.22 -7.28 7.84
CA SER A 87 -4.66 -7.14 7.59
C SER A 87 -4.95 -6.07 6.53
N GLU A 88 -4.31 -4.92 6.61
CA GLU A 88 -4.56 -3.82 5.68
C GLU A 88 -3.91 -4.04 4.31
N PHE A 89 -2.71 -4.63 4.21
CA PHE A 89 -2.14 -5.01 2.92
C PHE A 89 -2.98 -6.05 2.19
N THR A 90 -3.54 -7.02 2.92
CA THR A 90 -4.39 -8.05 2.33
C THR A 90 -5.62 -7.45 1.66
N LYS A 91 -6.17 -6.36 2.20
CA LYS A 91 -7.31 -5.66 1.61
C LYS A 91 -7.00 -5.00 0.26
N VAL A 92 -5.74 -4.74 -0.06
CA VAL A 92 -5.35 -4.17 -1.36
C VAL A 92 -5.80 -5.10 -2.49
N PHE A 93 -5.73 -6.42 -2.30
CA PHE A 93 -6.14 -7.39 -3.33
C PHE A 93 -7.65 -7.46 -3.57
N SER A 94 -8.46 -6.83 -2.72
CA SER A 94 -9.91 -6.75 -2.92
C SER A 94 -10.31 -5.72 -3.99
N PHE A 95 -9.40 -4.81 -4.34
CA PHE A 95 -9.60 -3.87 -5.43
C PHE A 95 -9.33 -4.56 -6.77
N PRO A 96 -9.92 -4.08 -7.89
CA PRO A 96 -9.51 -4.55 -9.22
C PRO A 96 -7.99 -4.44 -9.39
N ALA A 97 -7.39 -5.33 -10.19
CA ALA A 97 -5.94 -5.43 -10.36
C ALA A 97 -5.30 -4.04 -10.47
N THR A 98 -4.35 -3.76 -9.59
CA THR A 98 -3.74 -2.45 -9.41
C THR A 98 -2.21 -2.52 -9.50
N ASP A 99 -1.57 -1.37 -9.69
CA ASP A 99 -0.11 -1.25 -9.64
C ASP A 99 0.46 -1.39 -8.21
N LYS A 100 -0.40 -1.54 -7.19
CA LYS A 100 -0.01 -1.75 -5.79
C LYS A 100 0.00 -3.22 -5.36
N ASP A 101 -0.51 -4.13 -6.20
CA ASP A 101 -0.64 -5.54 -5.81
C ASP A 101 0.71 -6.21 -5.53
N ASP A 102 1.69 -6.02 -6.39
CA ASP A 102 3.02 -6.61 -6.20
C ASP A 102 3.76 -5.99 -5.02
N ASP A 103 3.61 -4.69 -4.81
CA ASP A 103 4.17 -4.00 -3.65
C ASP A 103 3.55 -4.51 -2.35
N ALA A 104 2.22 -4.64 -2.30
CA ALA A 104 1.50 -5.19 -1.16
C ALA A 104 1.94 -6.64 -0.88
N GLN A 105 2.13 -7.45 -1.92
CA GLN A 105 2.61 -8.83 -1.79
C GLN A 105 4.01 -8.89 -1.17
N LEU A 106 4.90 -8.02 -1.61
CA LEU A 106 6.24 -7.90 -1.02
C LEU A 106 6.16 -7.52 0.46
N LYS A 107 5.33 -6.55 0.79
CA LYS A 107 5.16 -6.06 2.16
C LYS A 107 4.58 -7.11 3.10
N LEU A 108 3.69 -7.97 2.62
CA LEU A 108 3.22 -9.11 3.41
C LEU A 108 4.39 -10.02 3.83
N GLY A 109 5.29 -10.31 2.90
CA GLY A 109 6.51 -11.05 3.22
C GLY A 109 7.34 -10.35 4.30
N HIS A 110 7.53 -9.05 4.16
CA HIS A 110 8.28 -8.24 5.13
C HIS A 110 7.60 -8.22 6.51
N CYS A 111 6.29 -8.13 6.57
CA CYS A 111 5.54 -8.17 7.82
C CYS A 111 5.76 -9.48 8.58
N TYR A 112 5.60 -10.61 7.90
CA TYR A 112 5.79 -11.92 8.52
C TYR A 112 7.25 -12.15 8.94
N ARG A 113 8.20 -11.71 8.12
CA ARG A 113 9.63 -11.74 8.48
C ARG A 113 9.89 -10.94 9.76
N SER A 114 9.36 -9.73 9.85
CA SER A 114 9.52 -8.87 11.04
C SER A 114 8.87 -9.45 12.29
N MET A 115 7.79 -10.22 12.13
CA MET A 115 7.15 -10.95 13.22
C MET A 115 7.86 -12.26 13.59
N GLY A 116 8.92 -12.63 12.87
CA GLY A 116 9.63 -13.89 13.08
C GLY A 116 8.93 -15.13 12.51
N ASN A 117 7.86 -14.95 11.76
CA ASN A 117 7.15 -16.05 11.10
C ASN A 117 7.79 -16.34 9.74
N ILE A 118 8.93 -17.03 9.77
CA ILE A 118 9.77 -17.26 8.60
C ILE A 118 9.05 -18.09 7.54
N LYS A 119 8.29 -19.10 7.95
CA LYS A 119 7.53 -19.95 7.02
C LYS A 119 6.55 -19.12 6.20
N LYS A 120 5.73 -18.30 6.85
CA LYS A 120 4.78 -17.43 6.16
C LYS A 120 5.47 -16.36 5.33
N ALA A 121 6.60 -15.81 5.79
CA ALA A 121 7.36 -14.86 5.01
C ALA A 121 7.80 -15.48 3.67
N ILE A 122 8.34 -16.69 3.69
CA ILE A 122 8.75 -17.40 2.48
C ILE A 122 7.53 -17.64 1.57
N GLU A 123 6.39 -18.06 2.13
CA GLU A 123 5.16 -18.26 1.36
C GLU A 123 4.72 -17.00 0.62
N GLU A 124 4.75 -15.85 1.30
CA GLU A 124 4.34 -14.58 0.69
C GLU A 124 5.33 -14.09 -0.39
N TYR A 125 6.64 -14.23 -0.16
CA TYR A 125 7.63 -13.94 -1.19
C TYR A 125 7.50 -14.88 -2.39
N GLN A 126 7.21 -16.16 -2.15
CA GLN A 126 7.00 -17.13 -3.23
C GLN A 126 5.76 -16.77 -4.07
N ARG A 127 4.69 -16.28 -3.45
CA ARG A 127 3.53 -15.77 -4.18
C ARG A 127 3.89 -14.63 -5.11
N LEU A 128 4.76 -13.73 -4.70
CA LEU A 128 5.24 -12.65 -5.57
C LEU A 128 5.96 -13.24 -6.80
N VAL A 129 6.85 -14.20 -6.59
CA VAL A 129 7.58 -14.86 -7.67
C VAL A 129 6.62 -15.57 -8.63
N ASP A 130 5.60 -16.25 -8.10
CA ASP A 130 4.68 -17.06 -8.90
C ASP A 130 3.66 -16.23 -9.68
N TYR A 131 3.12 -15.17 -9.05
CA TYR A 131 2.01 -14.40 -9.61
C TYR A 131 2.41 -13.06 -10.24
N PHE A 132 3.60 -12.55 -9.92
CA PHE A 132 4.09 -11.27 -10.42
C PHE A 132 5.47 -11.37 -11.07
N PRO A 133 5.64 -12.25 -12.08
CA PRO A 133 6.98 -12.49 -12.67
C PRO A 133 7.59 -11.26 -13.36
N GLY A 134 6.75 -10.29 -13.76
CA GLY A 134 7.20 -9.02 -14.34
C GLY A 134 7.44 -7.88 -13.35
N SER A 135 7.26 -8.14 -12.06
CA SER A 135 7.43 -7.12 -11.02
C SER A 135 8.89 -6.69 -10.87
N GLU A 136 9.08 -5.39 -10.61
CA GLU A 136 10.40 -4.87 -10.19
C GLU A 136 10.91 -5.51 -8.89
N PHE A 137 10.02 -6.08 -8.07
CA PHE A 137 10.35 -6.74 -6.81
C PHE A 137 10.66 -8.23 -6.95
N TYR A 138 10.58 -8.79 -8.14
CA TYR A 138 10.79 -10.23 -8.39
C TYR A 138 12.13 -10.72 -7.83
N ASN A 139 13.22 -10.07 -8.22
CA ASN A 139 14.56 -10.46 -7.77
C ASN A 139 14.73 -10.25 -6.26
N LYS A 140 14.11 -9.23 -5.69
CA LYS A 140 14.14 -8.98 -4.25
C LYS A 140 13.43 -10.09 -3.48
N ALA A 141 12.31 -10.58 -3.99
CA ALA A 141 11.60 -11.71 -3.39
C ALA A 141 12.44 -13.00 -3.45
N LEU A 142 13.05 -13.31 -4.60
CA LEU A 142 13.95 -14.47 -4.73
C LEU A 142 15.11 -14.40 -3.74
N GLU A 143 15.75 -13.24 -3.62
CA GLU A 143 16.86 -13.06 -2.69
C GLU A 143 16.41 -13.22 -1.24
N SER A 144 15.23 -12.68 -0.90
CA SER A 144 14.66 -12.83 0.45
C SER A 144 14.39 -14.30 0.79
N ILE A 145 13.85 -15.09 -0.15
CA ILE A 145 13.63 -16.54 0.03
C ILE A 145 14.97 -17.24 0.30
N LYS A 146 16.00 -16.92 -0.48
CA LYS A 146 17.34 -17.49 -0.29
C LYS A 146 17.89 -17.21 1.10
N GLN A 147 17.78 -15.97 1.55
CA GLN A 147 18.27 -15.55 2.87
C GLN A 147 17.54 -16.29 4.02
N LEU A 148 16.26 -16.57 3.86
CA LEU A 148 15.43 -17.18 4.89
C LEU A 148 15.52 -18.72 4.90
N ASN A 149 16.00 -19.34 3.83
CA ASN A 149 16.16 -20.79 3.70
C ASN A 149 17.54 -21.29 4.16
N ILE A 150 18.29 -20.52 4.88
CA ILE A 150 19.59 -20.91 5.41
C ILE A 150 19.42 -21.87 6.60
#